data_feb561190265ab216362b73ecb0a773f
#
_entry.id   feb561190265ab216362b73ecb0a773f
#
_cell.length_a   1.000
_cell.length_b   1.000
_cell.length_c   1.000
_cell.angle_alpha   90.00
_cell.angle_beta   90.00
_cell.angle_gamma   90.00
#
_symmetry.space_group_name_H-M   'P 1'
#
loop_
_entity.id
_entity.type
_entity.pdbx_description
1 polymer ?
#
loop_
_entity_poly.entity_id
_entity_poly.type
_entity_poly.pdbx_seq_one_letter_code
_entity_poly.pdbx_strand_id
1 'polypeptide(L)'
;MSLIDSFGRVHRDLRVSLTDRCSLRCTYCMPFNFDKWLPTETLLTATELVKVIEIAVSQGVTEVRLTGGEPLLRPDIVEIVSRISALEPAPELSMTTNGVALAKVAAQLADAGLRRINISLDTLDWERFKRLTFRDRYDDVIEGISAARLAGLAPIKINTVLMRGINDDEALPLLKWALTENLNLRFIEQMPLDAGDAWTRSNLITADEIFNQLNSEFELTPVSNRGSSPAEEFFINGGPATVGIIGSVTRSFCANCDRLRLTSDGQLRNCLFSNEETDLRTILRNGRLSESEKRADIIKAFGLSVKAKLPGHGINNPDFVKPVRPMSAIGG
;
A
#
# COMPACT_ATOMS: atom_id res chain seq x y z
N MET A 1 8.05 24.06 3.06
CA MET A 1 6.63 24.39 3.38
C MET A 1 5.91 23.08 3.66
N SER A 2 4.90 23.08 4.52
CA SER A 2 4.15 21.83 4.78
C SER A 2 3.06 21.66 3.72
N LEU A 3 2.88 20.42 3.25
CA LEU A 3 1.82 20.02 2.32
C LEU A 3 0.48 19.97 3.08
N ILE A 4 -0.25 21.07 3.14
CA ILE A 4 -1.52 21.21 3.88
C ILE A 4 -2.65 21.37 2.88
N ASP A 5 -3.70 20.56 2.99
CA ASP A 5 -4.88 20.63 2.13
C ASP A 5 -5.92 21.66 2.64
N SER A 6 -7.02 21.78 1.89
CA SER A 6 -8.10 22.73 2.20
C SER A 6 -8.90 22.36 3.48
N PHE A 7 -8.64 21.18 4.07
CA PHE A 7 -9.28 20.68 5.28
C PHE A 7 -8.34 20.69 6.50
N GLY A 8 -7.12 21.23 6.34
CA GLY A 8 -6.12 21.32 7.41
C GLY A 8 -5.32 20.02 7.63
N ARG A 9 -5.47 19.01 6.77
CA ARG A 9 -4.68 17.76 6.88
C ARG A 9 -3.26 18.00 6.38
N VAL A 10 -2.26 17.60 7.18
CA VAL A 10 -0.84 17.67 6.81
C VAL A 10 -0.43 16.34 6.18
N HIS A 11 0.01 16.39 4.91
CA HIS A 11 0.37 15.20 4.13
C HIS A 11 1.81 14.78 4.37
N ARG A 12 2.00 13.63 5.02
CA ARG A 12 3.29 13.10 5.44
C ARG A 12 3.62 11.72 4.89
N ASP A 13 2.64 10.94 4.42
CA ASP A 13 2.80 9.59 3.89
C ASP A 13 2.77 9.63 2.35
N LEU A 14 3.90 9.31 1.70
CA LEU A 14 3.99 9.14 0.24
C LEU A 14 4.10 7.67 -0.13
N ARG A 15 3.10 7.16 -0.84
CA ARG A 15 3.14 5.82 -1.42
C ARG A 15 3.68 5.88 -2.84
N VAL A 16 4.71 5.08 -3.11
CA VAL A 16 5.44 5.11 -4.38
C VAL A 16 5.30 3.75 -5.06
N SER A 17 4.57 3.72 -6.16
CA SER A 17 4.50 2.55 -7.03
C SER A 17 5.77 2.46 -7.87
N LEU A 18 6.48 1.34 -7.78
CA LEU A 18 7.74 1.12 -8.51
C LEU A 18 7.53 0.50 -9.88
N THR A 19 6.43 -0.23 -10.05
CA THR A 19 6.03 -0.92 -11.27
C THR A 19 4.54 -1.25 -11.21
N ASP A 20 3.89 -1.39 -12.36
CA ASP A 20 2.54 -1.92 -12.47
C ASP A 20 2.51 -3.45 -12.57
N ARG A 21 3.65 -4.10 -12.87
CA ARG A 21 3.78 -5.56 -13.01
C ARG A 21 3.67 -6.27 -11.68
N CYS A 22 3.05 -7.45 -11.69
CA CYS A 22 2.93 -8.29 -10.50
C CYS A 22 3.16 -9.76 -10.86
N SER A 23 3.73 -10.54 -9.93
CA SER A 23 3.91 -11.99 -10.06
C SER A 23 2.63 -12.78 -9.81
N LEU A 24 1.67 -12.21 -9.06
CA LEU A 24 0.37 -12.78 -8.77
C LEU A 24 -0.74 -12.17 -9.65
N ARG A 25 -1.93 -12.79 -9.63
CA ARG A 25 -3.15 -12.34 -10.31
C ARG A 25 -4.33 -12.41 -9.35
N CYS A 26 -4.23 -11.70 -8.22
CA CYS A 26 -5.27 -11.71 -7.20
C CYS A 26 -6.60 -11.26 -7.78
N THR A 27 -7.66 -12.05 -7.55
CA THR A 27 -8.99 -11.87 -8.15
C THR A 27 -9.59 -10.50 -7.89
N TYR A 28 -9.28 -9.91 -6.74
CA TYR A 28 -9.78 -8.57 -6.34
C TYR A 28 -8.88 -7.41 -6.80
N CYS A 29 -7.76 -7.69 -7.48
CA CYS A 29 -6.79 -6.66 -7.88
C CYS A 29 -6.59 -6.60 -9.39
N MET A 30 -6.40 -7.75 -10.03
CA MET A 30 -5.96 -7.82 -11.43
C MET A 30 -6.63 -9.00 -12.14
N PRO A 31 -7.15 -8.81 -13.38
CA PRO A 31 -7.69 -9.91 -14.17
C PRO A 31 -6.61 -10.97 -14.45
N PHE A 32 -7.02 -12.23 -14.52
CA PHE A 32 -6.12 -13.35 -14.80
C PHE A 32 -5.29 -13.17 -16.09
N ASN A 33 -5.93 -12.67 -17.14
CA ASN A 33 -5.35 -12.47 -18.47
C ASN A 33 -4.89 -11.03 -18.72
N PHE A 34 -4.59 -10.27 -17.66
CA PHE A 34 -4.11 -8.89 -17.81
C PHE A 34 -2.74 -8.86 -18.50
N ASP A 35 -2.65 -8.14 -19.62
CA ASP A 35 -1.46 -8.00 -20.47
C ASP A 35 -1.11 -6.55 -20.82
N LYS A 36 -1.94 -5.58 -20.38
CA LYS A 36 -1.79 -4.15 -20.69
C LYS A 36 -0.87 -3.45 -19.70
N TRP A 37 0.40 -3.87 -19.70
CA TRP A 37 1.43 -3.24 -18.87
C TRP A 37 1.86 -1.90 -19.42
N LEU A 38 2.25 -1.00 -18.54
CA LEU A 38 2.90 0.25 -18.95
C LEU A 38 4.18 -0.04 -19.75
N PRO A 39 4.41 0.69 -20.86
CA PRO A 39 5.68 0.60 -21.58
C PRO A 39 6.85 0.93 -20.66
N THR A 40 7.94 0.16 -20.73
CA THR A 40 9.08 0.31 -19.82
C THR A 40 9.70 1.71 -19.87
N GLU A 41 9.72 2.35 -21.04
CA GLU A 41 10.21 3.71 -21.24
C GLU A 41 9.36 4.78 -20.56
N THR A 42 8.12 4.47 -20.21
CA THR A 42 7.24 5.39 -19.46
C THR A 42 7.48 5.33 -17.96
N LEU A 43 8.08 4.25 -17.46
CA LEU A 43 8.37 4.09 -16.05
C LEU A 43 9.46 5.08 -15.62
N LEU A 44 9.35 5.57 -14.38
CA LEU A 44 10.40 6.38 -13.78
C LEU A 44 11.64 5.53 -13.50
N THR A 45 12.80 6.06 -13.81
CA THR A 45 14.10 5.48 -13.41
C THR A 45 14.32 5.61 -11.91
N ALA A 46 15.27 4.86 -11.33
CA ALA A 46 15.64 5.01 -9.93
C ALA A 46 16.00 6.47 -9.59
N THR A 47 16.73 7.15 -10.47
CA THR A 47 17.12 8.55 -10.28
C THR A 47 15.93 9.50 -10.28
N GLU A 48 14.97 9.33 -11.19
CA GLU A 48 13.75 10.13 -11.24
C GLU A 48 12.88 9.90 -10.00
N LEU A 49 12.71 8.63 -9.57
CA LEU A 49 11.97 8.26 -8.35
C LEU A 49 12.57 8.90 -7.10
N VAL A 50 13.87 8.71 -6.89
CA VAL A 50 14.59 9.24 -5.72
C VAL A 50 14.52 10.77 -5.70
N LYS A 51 14.64 11.42 -6.85
CA LYS A 51 14.51 12.88 -6.97
C LYS A 51 13.14 13.39 -6.55
N VAL A 52 12.05 12.73 -7.00
CA VAL A 52 10.69 13.11 -6.57
C VAL A 52 10.51 12.90 -5.07
N ILE A 53 11.02 11.79 -4.52
CA ILE A 53 10.95 11.49 -3.10
C ILE A 53 11.73 12.53 -2.28
N GLU A 54 12.95 12.87 -2.69
CA GLU A 54 13.77 13.93 -2.07
C GLU A 54 13.02 15.27 -2.02
N ILE A 55 12.39 15.65 -3.13
CA ILE A 55 11.59 16.88 -3.20
C ILE A 55 10.41 16.77 -2.22
N ALA A 56 9.69 15.66 -2.19
CA ALA A 56 8.56 15.45 -1.28
C ALA A 56 9.00 15.52 0.19
N VAL A 57 10.13 14.91 0.54
CA VAL A 57 10.74 14.98 1.88
C VAL A 57 11.08 16.42 2.24
N SER A 58 11.64 17.22 1.32
CA SER A 58 11.90 18.63 1.54
C SER A 58 10.63 19.47 1.77
N GLN A 59 9.46 18.95 1.39
CA GLN A 59 8.15 19.58 1.63
C GLN A 59 7.43 19.04 2.88
N GLY A 60 8.07 18.15 3.66
CA GLY A 60 7.56 17.66 4.93
C GLY A 60 6.98 16.24 4.90
N VAL A 61 7.19 15.47 3.82
CA VAL A 61 6.93 14.03 3.82
C VAL A 61 7.93 13.35 4.74
N THR A 62 7.46 12.57 5.68
CA THR A 62 8.26 11.85 6.68
C THR A 62 8.17 10.34 6.56
N GLU A 63 7.18 9.83 5.82
CA GLU A 63 6.98 8.41 5.59
C GLU A 63 6.93 8.12 4.08
N VAL A 64 7.70 7.12 3.65
CA VAL A 64 7.69 6.63 2.27
C VAL A 64 7.37 5.14 2.28
N ARG A 65 6.37 4.76 1.49
CA ARG A 65 6.04 3.34 1.32
C ARG A 65 6.20 2.92 -0.11
N LEU A 66 7.14 2.02 -0.35
CA LEU A 66 7.35 1.40 -1.65
C LEU A 66 6.29 0.32 -1.88
N THR A 67 5.68 0.36 -3.05
CA THR A 67 4.60 -0.53 -3.47
C THR A 67 4.62 -0.68 -4.99
N GLY A 68 3.52 -1.05 -5.60
CA GLY A 68 3.36 -1.16 -7.05
C GLY A 68 2.32 -2.20 -7.39
N GLY A 69 2.50 -2.89 -8.49
CA GLY A 69 2.02 -4.25 -8.63
C GLY A 69 2.79 -5.12 -7.64
N GLU A 70 4.04 -5.45 -7.95
CA GLU A 70 4.95 -6.09 -6.99
C GLU A 70 6.33 -5.39 -7.04
N PRO A 71 6.74 -4.67 -5.98
CA PRO A 71 7.98 -3.90 -5.97
C PRO A 71 9.23 -4.76 -6.13
N LEU A 72 9.21 -6.02 -5.67
CA LEU A 72 10.35 -6.94 -5.76
C LEU A 72 10.62 -7.43 -7.19
N LEU A 73 9.75 -7.15 -8.16
CA LEU A 73 10.03 -7.38 -9.59
C LEU A 73 10.94 -6.31 -10.19
N ARG A 74 11.20 -5.23 -9.46
CA ARG A 74 12.05 -4.16 -9.92
C ARG A 74 13.53 -4.52 -9.69
N PRO A 75 14.37 -4.61 -10.75
CA PRO A 75 15.75 -5.10 -10.59
C PRO A 75 16.64 -4.20 -9.72
N ASP A 76 16.39 -2.89 -9.74
CA ASP A 76 17.13 -1.87 -9.01
C ASP A 76 16.53 -1.55 -7.62
N ILE A 77 15.69 -2.45 -7.06
CA ILE A 77 14.98 -2.21 -5.79
C ILE A 77 15.92 -1.94 -4.62
N VAL A 78 17.02 -2.67 -4.51
CA VAL A 78 18.00 -2.50 -3.42
C VAL A 78 18.69 -1.14 -3.53
N GLU A 79 19.06 -0.71 -4.75
CA GLU A 79 19.62 0.62 -5.02
C GLU A 79 18.62 1.71 -4.62
N ILE A 80 17.34 1.59 -5.02
CA ILE A 80 16.29 2.55 -4.69
C ILE A 80 16.16 2.68 -3.16
N VAL A 81 16.07 1.56 -2.44
CA VAL A 81 15.99 1.55 -0.97
C VAL A 81 17.19 2.25 -0.36
N SER A 82 18.41 1.90 -0.78
CA SER A 82 19.66 2.49 -0.29
C SER A 82 19.70 4.01 -0.49
N ARG A 83 19.34 4.47 -1.70
CA ARG A 83 19.35 5.90 -2.03
C ARG A 83 18.30 6.71 -1.25
N ILE A 84 17.12 6.14 -1.01
CA ILE A 84 16.08 6.81 -0.20
C ILE A 84 16.50 6.86 1.27
N SER A 85 17.09 5.77 1.80
CA SER A 85 17.56 5.70 3.18
C SER A 85 18.73 6.64 3.47
N ALA A 86 19.47 7.05 2.43
CA ALA A 86 20.58 8.00 2.52
C ALA A 86 20.15 9.47 2.40
N LEU A 87 18.86 9.77 2.23
CA LEU A 87 18.37 11.16 2.20
C LEU A 87 18.51 11.83 3.57
N GLU A 88 18.70 13.13 3.57
CA GLU A 88 18.78 13.94 4.81
C GLU A 88 17.70 15.07 4.78
N PRO A 89 16.71 15.02 5.70
CA PRO A 89 16.43 13.94 6.64
C PRO A 89 15.95 12.65 5.94
N ALA A 90 16.33 11.49 6.48
CA ALA A 90 15.83 10.22 5.97
C ALA A 90 14.34 10.04 6.34
N PRO A 91 13.45 9.70 5.38
CA PRO A 91 12.08 9.34 5.70
C PRO A 91 12.01 7.95 6.34
N GLU A 92 10.96 7.69 7.10
CA GLU A 92 10.66 6.34 7.55
C GLU A 92 10.26 5.48 6.34
N LEU A 93 11.10 4.49 6.00
CA LEU A 93 10.93 3.69 4.79
C LEU A 93 10.26 2.35 5.11
N SER A 94 9.20 2.04 4.37
CA SER A 94 8.49 0.77 4.45
C SER A 94 8.17 0.23 3.04
N MET A 95 7.85 -1.06 2.96
CA MET A 95 7.46 -1.72 1.70
C MET A 95 6.19 -2.53 1.88
N THR A 96 5.36 -2.58 0.84
CA THR A 96 4.26 -3.54 0.73
C THR A 96 4.55 -4.48 -0.43
N THR A 97 4.54 -5.79 -0.19
CA THR A 97 4.88 -6.83 -1.16
C THR A 97 3.95 -8.03 -1.02
N ASN A 98 3.84 -8.83 -2.07
CA ASN A 98 3.18 -10.14 -2.01
C ASN A 98 4.09 -11.25 -1.42
N GLY A 99 5.35 -10.94 -1.10
CA GLY A 99 6.28 -11.84 -0.42
C GLY A 99 6.97 -12.89 -1.30
N VAL A 100 6.49 -13.17 -2.51
CA VAL A 100 6.95 -14.29 -3.36
C VAL A 100 8.46 -14.26 -3.66
N ALA A 101 9.05 -13.09 -3.86
CA ALA A 101 10.48 -12.96 -4.13
C ALA A 101 11.30 -12.52 -2.90
N LEU A 102 10.64 -12.35 -1.74
CA LEU A 102 11.25 -11.70 -0.58
C LEU A 102 12.41 -12.50 0.03
N ALA A 103 12.31 -13.83 0.05
CA ALA A 103 13.36 -14.71 0.59
C ALA A 103 14.73 -14.47 -0.07
N LYS A 104 14.74 -14.05 -1.33
CA LYS A 104 15.99 -13.83 -2.11
C LYS A 104 16.67 -12.49 -1.80
N VAL A 105 15.94 -11.50 -1.27
CA VAL A 105 16.44 -10.11 -1.17
C VAL A 105 16.21 -9.48 0.21
N ALA A 106 15.57 -10.16 1.16
CA ALA A 106 15.22 -9.59 2.46
C ALA A 106 16.44 -9.02 3.21
N ALA A 107 17.55 -9.77 3.27
CA ALA A 107 18.79 -9.32 3.91
C ALA A 107 19.35 -8.08 3.23
N GLN A 108 19.44 -8.08 1.91
CA GLN A 108 19.96 -6.94 1.14
C GLN A 108 19.08 -5.68 1.31
N LEU A 109 17.75 -5.84 1.41
CA LEU A 109 16.83 -4.73 1.67
C LEU A 109 17.01 -4.16 3.08
N ALA A 110 17.20 -5.02 4.09
CA ALA A 110 17.47 -4.61 5.46
C ALA A 110 18.80 -3.86 5.56
N ASP A 111 19.87 -4.37 4.94
CA ASP A 111 21.18 -3.75 4.86
C ASP A 111 21.13 -2.39 4.14
N ALA A 112 20.31 -2.28 3.10
CA ALA A 112 20.07 -1.05 2.36
C ALA A 112 19.24 0.00 3.15
N GLY A 113 18.67 -0.37 4.29
CA GLY A 113 17.97 0.57 5.19
C GLY A 113 16.46 0.39 5.26
N LEU A 114 15.86 -0.63 4.61
CA LEU A 114 14.47 -0.96 4.83
C LEU A 114 14.28 -1.43 6.28
N ARG A 115 13.24 -0.93 6.97
CA ARG A 115 12.98 -1.28 8.38
C ARG A 115 11.69 -2.05 8.56
N ARG A 116 10.62 -1.65 7.90
CA ARG A 116 9.27 -2.22 8.08
C ARG A 116 8.76 -2.82 6.79
N ILE A 117 8.02 -3.92 6.91
CA ILE A 117 7.44 -4.59 5.75
C ILE A 117 5.99 -4.99 6.01
N ASN A 118 5.14 -4.81 4.97
CA ASN A 118 3.81 -5.38 4.91
C ASN A 118 3.82 -6.48 3.85
N ILE A 119 3.31 -7.66 4.20
CA ILE A 119 3.22 -8.79 3.30
C ILE A 119 1.74 -9.15 3.13
N SER A 120 1.30 -9.31 1.90
CA SER A 120 -0.09 -9.68 1.59
C SER A 120 -0.23 -11.19 1.66
N LEU A 121 -1.16 -11.67 2.51
CA LEU A 121 -1.53 -13.08 2.61
C LEU A 121 -3.00 -13.19 3.01
N ASP A 122 -3.83 -13.73 2.12
CA ASP A 122 -5.29 -13.74 2.28
C ASP A 122 -5.82 -15.08 2.84
N THR A 123 -4.98 -16.11 2.94
CA THR A 123 -5.37 -17.46 3.39
C THR A 123 -4.17 -18.26 3.85
N LEU A 124 -4.40 -19.20 4.77
CA LEU A 124 -3.41 -20.21 5.19
C LEU A 124 -3.57 -21.53 4.42
N ASP A 125 -4.57 -21.64 3.57
CA ASP A 125 -4.82 -22.79 2.71
C ASP A 125 -4.14 -22.59 1.34
N TRP A 126 -3.19 -23.46 0.99
CA TRP A 126 -2.40 -23.35 -0.25
C TRP A 126 -3.24 -23.53 -1.52
N GLU A 127 -4.28 -24.38 -1.50
CA GLU A 127 -5.20 -24.52 -2.66
C GLU A 127 -6.05 -23.28 -2.84
N ARG A 128 -6.54 -22.70 -1.74
CA ARG A 128 -7.27 -21.44 -1.74
C ARG A 128 -6.37 -20.29 -2.22
N PHE A 129 -5.13 -20.21 -1.74
CA PHE A 129 -4.15 -19.24 -2.22
C PHE A 129 -3.97 -19.34 -3.74
N LYS A 130 -3.81 -20.57 -4.27
CA LYS A 130 -3.67 -20.79 -5.71
C LYS A 130 -4.92 -20.36 -6.50
N ARG A 131 -6.12 -20.62 -5.97
CA ARG A 131 -7.38 -20.14 -6.58
C ARG A 131 -7.50 -18.62 -6.56
N LEU A 132 -7.13 -17.98 -5.44
CA LEU A 132 -7.20 -16.52 -5.26
C LEU A 132 -6.20 -15.76 -6.12
N THR A 133 -5.01 -16.29 -6.28
CA THR A 133 -3.88 -15.61 -6.93
C THR A 133 -3.57 -16.11 -8.32
N PHE A 134 -4.21 -17.18 -8.77
CA PHE A 134 -3.91 -17.93 -10.01
C PHE A 134 -2.45 -18.36 -10.12
N ARG A 135 -1.76 -18.53 -8.98
CA ARG A 135 -0.36 -18.95 -8.90
C ARG A 135 -0.14 -19.89 -7.74
N ASP A 136 0.71 -20.90 -7.98
CA ASP A 136 1.15 -21.86 -6.98
C ASP A 136 2.44 -21.36 -6.33
N ARG A 137 2.32 -20.38 -5.43
CA ARG A 137 3.44 -19.67 -4.82
C ARG A 137 3.25 -19.44 -3.31
N TYR A 138 2.40 -20.24 -2.66
CA TYR A 138 2.12 -20.12 -1.23
C TYR A 138 3.38 -20.28 -0.39
N ASP A 139 4.15 -21.34 -0.64
CA ASP A 139 5.38 -21.65 0.11
C ASP A 139 6.42 -20.53 -0.01
N ASP A 140 6.54 -19.91 -1.20
CA ASP A 140 7.45 -18.77 -1.38
C ASP A 140 7.07 -17.57 -0.49
N VAL A 141 5.78 -17.34 -0.26
CA VAL A 141 5.32 -16.27 0.64
C VAL A 141 5.69 -16.59 2.08
N ILE A 142 5.48 -17.84 2.53
CA ILE A 142 5.83 -18.28 3.89
C ILE A 142 7.35 -18.21 4.10
N GLU A 143 8.15 -18.65 3.12
CA GLU A 143 9.61 -18.50 3.14
C GLU A 143 10.01 -17.02 3.18
N GLY A 144 9.31 -16.16 2.43
CA GLY A 144 9.51 -14.71 2.43
C GLY A 144 9.27 -14.06 3.81
N ILE A 145 8.22 -14.49 4.53
CA ILE A 145 7.93 -14.04 5.90
C ILE A 145 9.06 -14.45 6.84
N SER A 146 9.52 -15.69 6.74
CA SER A 146 10.62 -16.22 7.54
C SER A 146 11.92 -15.46 7.27
N ALA A 147 12.23 -15.18 6.00
CA ALA A 147 13.40 -14.42 5.59
C ALA A 147 13.35 -12.95 6.09
N ALA A 148 12.18 -12.32 6.05
CA ALA A 148 11.99 -10.97 6.61
C ALA A 148 12.33 -10.93 8.10
N ARG A 149 11.89 -11.94 8.87
CA ARG A 149 12.19 -12.08 10.29
C ARG A 149 13.70 -12.26 10.55
N LEU A 150 14.33 -13.16 9.79
CA LEU A 150 15.77 -13.42 9.90
C LEU A 150 16.61 -12.18 9.53
N ALA A 151 16.14 -11.37 8.60
CA ALA A 151 16.77 -10.11 8.21
C ALA A 151 16.53 -8.97 9.21
N GLY A 152 15.77 -9.18 10.29
CA GLY A 152 15.47 -8.16 11.30
C GLY A 152 14.49 -7.07 10.85
N LEU A 153 13.73 -7.29 9.80
CA LEU A 153 12.65 -6.37 9.39
C LEU A 153 11.52 -6.42 10.44
N ALA A 154 11.26 -5.29 11.10
CA ALA A 154 10.25 -5.20 12.15
C ALA A 154 9.58 -3.81 12.20
N PRO A 155 8.25 -3.74 12.46
CA PRO A 155 7.33 -4.87 12.52
C PRO A 155 7.03 -5.47 11.14
N ILE A 156 6.81 -6.79 11.10
CA ILE A 156 6.23 -7.48 9.94
C ILE A 156 4.72 -7.43 10.08
N LYS A 157 4.05 -6.85 9.09
CA LYS A 157 2.59 -6.75 9.06
C LYS A 157 2.03 -7.62 7.97
N ILE A 158 1.07 -8.47 8.31
CA ILE A 158 0.31 -9.26 7.33
C ILE A 158 -0.96 -8.49 6.99
N ASN A 159 -1.19 -8.23 5.72
CA ASN A 159 -2.40 -7.63 5.20
C ASN A 159 -3.26 -8.68 4.53
N THR A 160 -4.52 -8.78 4.92
CA THR A 160 -5.48 -9.77 4.45
C THR A 160 -6.75 -9.10 3.98
N VAL A 161 -7.23 -9.45 2.80
CA VAL A 161 -8.56 -9.07 2.29
C VAL A 161 -9.47 -10.27 2.45
N LEU A 162 -10.54 -10.13 3.24
CA LEU A 162 -11.57 -11.17 3.34
C LEU A 162 -12.65 -10.96 2.29
N MET A 163 -13.08 -12.06 1.67
CA MET A 163 -14.07 -12.08 0.59
C MET A 163 -15.12 -13.13 0.88
N ARG A 164 -16.38 -12.75 0.84
CA ARG A 164 -17.53 -13.59 1.17
C ARG A 164 -17.60 -14.85 0.30
N GLY A 165 -17.73 -16.01 0.96
CA GLY A 165 -17.79 -17.32 0.33
C GLY A 165 -16.48 -17.81 -0.28
N ILE A 166 -15.36 -17.11 -0.02
CA ILE A 166 -14.03 -17.47 -0.53
C ILE A 166 -13.06 -17.77 0.61
N ASN A 167 -12.84 -16.81 1.51
CA ASN A 167 -11.95 -16.90 2.67
C ASN A 167 -12.50 -16.19 3.92
N ASP A 168 -13.80 -15.98 3.99
CA ASP A 168 -14.49 -15.32 5.11
C ASP A 168 -14.48 -16.14 6.40
N ASP A 169 -14.15 -17.42 6.32
CA ASP A 169 -13.91 -18.34 7.44
C ASP A 169 -12.50 -18.23 8.04
N GLU A 170 -11.58 -17.46 7.42
CA GLU A 170 -10.17 -17.43 7.82
C GLU A 170 -9.79 -16.35 8.83
N ALA A 171 -10.70 -15.49 9.26
CA ALA A 171 -10.34 -14.40 10.18
C ALA A 171 -9.71 -14.93 11.48
N LEU A 172 -10.35 -15.89 12.14
CA LEU A 172 -9.83 -16.50 13.37
C LEU A 172 -8.58 -17.36 13.15
N PRO A 173 -8.53 -18.27 12.16
CA PRO A 173 -7.30 -19.03 11.85
C PRO A 173 -6.09 -18.12 11.58
N LEU A 174 -6.25 -17.08 10.77
CA LEU A 174 -5.19 -16.11 10.46
C LEU A 174 -4.73 -15.36 11.71
N LEU A 175 -5.65 -14.94 12.60
CA LEU A 175 -5.27 -14.25 13.83
C LEU A 175 -4.50 -15.18 14.76
N LYS A 176 -4.95 -16.42 14.97
CA LYS A 176 -4.25 -17.42 15.79
C LYS A 176 -2.83 -17.68 15.26
N TRP A 177 -2.72 -17.88 13.95
CA TRP A 177 -1.42 -18.07 13.29
C TRP A 177 -0.52 -16.84 13.47
N ALA A 178 -1.03 -15.63 13.23
CA ALA A 178 -0.25 -14.40 13.37
C ALA A 178 0.27 -14.20 14.80
N LEU A 179 -0.54 -14.52 15.81
CA LEU A 179 -0.13 -14.49 17.23
C LEU A 179 0.99 -15.50 17.51
N THR A 180 0.87 -16.74 17.01
CA THR A 180 1.89 -17.78 17.17
C THR A 180 3.22 -17.37 16.52
N GLU A 181 3.14 -16.71 15.34
CA GLU A 181 4.30 -16.27 14.58
C GLU A 181 4.82 -14.88 15.01
N ASN A 182 4.22 -14.25 16.01
CA ASN A 182 4.54 -12.88 16.45
C ASN A 182 4.50 -11.85 15.31
N LEU A 183 3.43 -11.90 14.52
CA LEU A 183 3.16 -11.03 13.37
C LEU A 183 2.01 -10.07 13.67
N ASN A 184 2.03 -8.90 13.08
CA ASN A 184 0.92 -7.94 13.19
C ASN A 184 -0.06 -8.19 12.05
N LEU A 185 -1.28 -8.67 12.35
CA LEU A 185 -2.31 -8.92 11.35
C LEU A 185 -3.18 -7.68 11.12
N ARG A 186 -3.54 -7.41 9.86
CA ARG A 186 -4.47 -6.38 9.45
C ARG A 186 -5.45 -6.93 8.42
N PHE A 187 -6.72 -6.83 8.74
CA PHE A 187 -7.79 -7.10 7.79
C PHE A 187 -8.18 -5.83 7.04
N ILE A 188 -8.46 -5.97 5.75
CA ILE A 188 -8.80 -4.86 4.86
C ILE A 188 -10.12 -5.18 4.18
N GLU A 189 -11.09 -4.29 4.27
CA GLU A 189 -12.30 -4.38 3.46
C GLU A 189 -11.96 -4.35 1.97
N GLN A 190 -12.54 -5.27 1.21
CA GLN A 190 -12.40 -5.28 -0.24
C GLN A 190 -12.94 -3.97 -0.84
N MET A 191 -12.13 -3.31 -1.64
CA MET A 191 -12.46 -2.03 -2.27
C MET A 191 -12.89 -2.22 -3.73
N PRO A 192 -13.73 -1.33 -4.30
CA PRO A 192 -14.16 -1.37 -5.71
C PRO A 192 -13.02 -0.90 -6.65
N LEU A 193 -11.90 -1.62 -6.63
CA LEU A 193 -10.69 -1.32 -7.44
C LEU A 193 -10.27 -2.52 -8.29
N ASP A 194 -11.08 -3.54 -8.33
CA ASP A 194 -10.88 -4.72 -9.17
C ASP A 194 -11.06 -4.35 -10.64
N ALA A 195 -10.16 -4.86 -11.47
CA ALA A 195 -10.18 -4.59 -12.90
C ALA A 195 -11.29 -5.38 -13.65
N GLY A 196 -11.97 -6.30 -12.97
CA GLY A 196 -13.00 -7.18 -13.54
C GLY A 196 -14.44 -6.77 -13.26
N ASP A 197 -14.69 -5.65 -12.57
CA ASP A 197 -16.01 -5.19 -12.13
C ASP A 197 -16.83 -6.22 -11.33
N ALA A 198 -16.14 -7.13 -10.63
CA ALA A 198 -16.76 -8.18 -9.83
C ALA A 198 -17.16 -7.72 -8.42
N TRP A 199 -16.65 -6.58 -7.97
CA TRP A 199 -16.96 -6.05 -6.66
C TRP A 199 -18.44 -5.65 -6.56
N THR A 200 -19.09 -6.13 -5.52
CA THR A 200 -20.44 -5.67 -5.14
C THR A 200 -20.48 -5.42 -3.64
N ARG A 201 -21.33 -4.50 -3.21
CA ARG A 201 -21.50 -4.22 -1.78
C ARG A 201 -22.03 -5.43 -1.00
N SER A 202 -22.82 -6.30 -1.63
CA SER A 202 -23.34 -7.53 -1.01
C SER A 202 -22.26 -8.58 -0.75
N ASN A 203 -21.15 -8.53 -1.50
CA ASN A 203 -20.04 -9.48 -1.32
C ASN A 203 -18.96 -8.95 -0.34
N LEU A 204 -19.11 -7.72 0.13
CA LEU A 204 -18.20 -7.13 1.09
C LEU A 204 -18.34 -7.83 2.45
N ILE A 205 -17.21 -8.18 3.07
CA ILE A 205 -17.12 -8.49 4.49
C ILE A 205 -16.77 -7.16 5.18
N THR A 206 -17.69 -6.66 5.98
CA THR A 206 -17.57 -5.35 6.63
C THR A 206 -16.62 -5.37 7.82
N ALA A 207 -16.09 -4.20 8.18
CA ALA A 207 -15.26 -4.05 9.38
C ALA A 207 -15.97 -4.52 10.64
N ASP A 208 -17.31 -4.35 10.73
CA ASP A 208 -18.11 -4.83 11.84
C ASP A 208 -18.22 -6.35 11.88
N GLU A 209 -18.39 -7.00 10.72
CA GLU A 209 -18.42 -8.47 10.63
C GLU A 209 -17.06 -9.06 11.03
N ILE A 210 -15.94 -8.46 10.53
CA ILE A 210 -14.58 -8.88 10.92
C ILE A 210 -14.40 -8.73 12.44
N PHE A 211 -14.74 -7.56 12.99
CA PHE A 211 -14.64 -7.31 14.43
C PHE A 211 -15.43 -8.33 15.23
N ASN A 212 -16.70 -8.56 14.89
CA ASN A 212 -17.57 -9.50 15.62
C ASN A 212 -17.04 -10.94 15.53
N GLN A 213 -16.52 -11.35 14.36
CA GLN A 213 -15.93 -12.67 14.17
C GLN A 213 -14.69 -12.87 15.06
N LEU A 214 -13.81 -11.89 15.13
CA LEU A 214 -12.63 -11.94 16.00
C LEU A 214 -13.03 -11.87 17.49
N ASN A 215 -13.98 -11.01 17.82
CA ASN A 215 -14.43 -10.78 19.21
C ASN A 215 -15.25 -11.97 19.78
N SER A 216 -15.59 -12.96 18.92
CA SER A 216 -16.24 -14.20 19.41
C SER A 216 -15.30 -15.12 20.19
N GLU A 217 -13.98 -15.02 19.98
CA GLU A 217 -12.97 -15.82 20.69
C GLU A 217 -11.94 -14.97 21.46
N PHE A 218 -11.74 -13.69 21.09
CA PHE A 218 -10.76 -12.81 21.69
C PHE A 218 -11.44 -11.55 22.20
N GLU A 219 -11.11 -11.12 23.41
CA GLU A 219 -11.53 -9.81 23.89
C GLU A 219 -10.76 -8.71 23.13
N LEU A 220 -11.48 -7.88 22.36
CA LEU A 220 -10.89 -6.79 21.58
C LEU A 220 -11.20 -5.44 22.21
N THR A 221 -10.16 -4.74 22.66
CA THR A 221 -10.28 -3.38 23.20
C THR A 221 -9.60 -2.36 22.29
N PRO A 222 -10.24 -1.22 21.97
CA PRO A 222 -9.65 -0.25 21.03
C PRO A 222 -8.34 0.33 21.54
N VAL A 223 -7.34 0.44 20.64
CA VAL A 223 -6.12 1.21 20.88
C VAL A 223 -6.44 2.70 20.66
N SER A 224 -6.12 3.55 21.64
CA SER A 224 -6.32 5.00 21.54
C SER A 224 -5.35 5.65 20.52
N ASN A 225 -5.74 6.83 19.99
CA ASN A 225 -4.89 7.66 19.13
C ASN A 225 -4.55 7.06 17.75
N ARG A 226 -5.57 6.71 16.97
CA ARG A 226 -5.44 6.21 15.60
C ARG A 226 -4.64 7.16 14.67
N GLY A 227 -4.77 8.48 14.83
CA GLY A 227 -4.12 9.48 13.95
C GLY A 227 -4.53 9.31 12.48
N SER A 228 -3.56 9.38 11.57
CA SER A 228 -3.73 9.16 10.12
C SER A 228 -3.71 7.67 9.72
N SER A 229 -3.50 6.74 10.67
CA SER A 229 -3.46 5.30 10.38
C SER A 229 -4.75 4.81 9.71
N PRO A 230 -4.67 4.03 8.60
CA PRO A 230 -5.85 3.45 8.00
C PRO A 230 -6.50 2.39 8.87
N ALA A 231 -5.73 1.68 9.69
CA ALA A 231 -6.23 0.64 10.56
C ALA A 231 -6.77 1.21 11.87
N GLU A 232 -7.95 0.76 12.28
CA GLU A 232 -8.33 0.74 13.67
C GLU A 232 -7.61 -0.44 14.32
N GLU A 233 -6.82 -0.18 15.35
CA GLU A 233 -6.09 -1.23 16.04
C GLU A 233 -6.80 -1.58 17.36
N PHE A 234 -6.81 -2.87 17.69
CA PHE A 234 -7.43 -3.40 18.89
C PHE A 234 -6.42 -4.25 19.65
N PHE A 235 -6.30 -4.03 20.96
CA PHE A 235 -5.58 -4.95 21.83
C PHE A 235 -6.35 -6.27 21.91
N ILE A 236 -5.61 -7.37 21.94
CA ILE A 236 -6.12 -8.74 22.05
C ILE A 236 -5.95 -9.19 23.49
N ASN A 237 -7.05 -9.52 24.18
CA ASN A 237 -7.04 -10.01 25.56
C ASN A 237 -6.23 -9.10 26.52
N GLY A 238 -6.38 -7.78 26.38
CA GLY A 238 -5.66 -6.78 27.19
C GLY A 238 -4.25 -6.44 26.69
N GLY A 239 -3.77 -7.00 25.58
CA GLY A 239 -2.48 -6.70 24.97
C GLY A 239 -1.32 -7.55 25.52
N PRO A 240 -0.07 -7.31 25.05
CA PRO A 240 0.35 -6.23 24.13
C PRO A 240 0.06 -6.50 22.65
N ALA A 241 -0.33 -7.72 22.27
CA ALA A 241 -0.62 -8.04 20.87
C ALA A 241 -1.81 -7.23 20.35
N THR A 242 -1.76 -6.84 19.08
CA THR A 242 -2.83 -6.08 18.43
C THR A 242 -3.26 -6.72 17.11
N VAL A 243 -4.51 -6.46 16.72
CA VAL A 243 -5.03 -6.71 15.38
C VAL A 243 -5.58 -5.42 14.80
N GLY A 244 -5.39 -5.20 13.50
CA GLY A 244 -5.88 -4.02 12.81
C GLY A 244 -7.07 -4.34 11.89
N ILE A 245 -8.03 -3.41 11.77
CA ILE A 245 -9.11 -3.50 10.80
C ILE A 245 -9.13 -2.20 9.99
N ILE A 246 -9.06 -2.32 8.66
CA ILE A 246 -9.08 -1.20 7.71
C ILE A 246 -10.45 -1.18 7.03
N GLY A 247 -11.40 -0.47 7.65
CA GLY A 247 -12.74 -0.27 7.14
C GLY A 247 -12.78 0.78 6.03
N SER A 248 -12.19 0.45 4.88
CA SER A 248 -12.06 1.39 3.76
C SER A 248 -13.41 1.85 3.19
N VAL A 249 -14.44 1.03 3.30
CA VAL A 249 -15.78 1.26 2.73
C VAL A 249 -16.78 1.65 3.81
N THR A 250 -16.82 0.90 4.93
CA THR A 250 -17.85 1.08 5.96
C THR A 250 -17.42 2.01 7.09
N ARG A 251 -16.13 2.08 7.41
CA ARG A 251 -15.55 2.92 8.47
C ARG A 251 -14.45 3.83 7.94
N SER A 252 -14.82 4.69 6.98
CA SER A 252 -13.86 5.55 6.27
C SER A 252 -13.00 6.40 7.21
N PHE A 253 -11.69 6.41 6.97
CA PHE A 253 -10.68 7.19 7.69
C PHE A 253 -10.22 8.44 6.91
N CYS A 254 -10.98 8.88 5.92
CA CYS A 254 -10.62 9.99 5.01
C CYS A 254 -10.41 11.31 5.73
N ALA A 255 -11.14 11.56 6.83
CA ALA A 255 -11.05 12.81 7.60
C ALA A 255 -9.62 13.11 8.10
N ASN A 256 -8.82 12.06 8.39
CA ASN A 256 -7.44 12.18 8.88
C ASN A 256 -6.41 11.67 7.85
N CYS A 257 -6.83 11.42 6.61
CA CYS A 257 -5.95 10.84 5.59
C CYS A 257 -4.88 11.81 5.12
N ASP A 258 -3.62 11.48 5.36
CA ASP A 258 -2.43 12.25 4.99
C ASP A 258 -1.65 11.70 3.80
N ARG A 259 -2.23 10.73 3.05
CA ARG A 259 -1.53 10.02 1.98
C ARG A 259 -1.56 10.75 0.67
N LEU A 260 -0.39 10.71 -0.01
CA LEU A 260 -0.20 11.01 -1.42
C LEU A 260 0.30 9.74 -2.13
N ARG A 261 0.21 9.71 -3.46
CA ARG A 261 0.66 8.57 -4.26
C ARG A 261 1.42 9.03 -5.48
N LEU A 262 2.52 8.36 -5.77
CA LEU A 262 3.27 8.48 -7.01
C LEU A 262 3.16 7.16 -7.76
N THR A 263 2.63 7.18 -8.97
CA THR A 263 2.56 6.00 -9.83
C THR A 263 3.90 5.72 -10.48
N SER A 264 4.11 4.49 -10.96
CA SER A 264 5.36 4.08 -11.58
C SER A 264 5.70 4.84 -12.87
N ASP A 265 4.70 5.42 -13.53
CA ASP A 265 4.84 6.29 -14.71
C ASP A 265 4.85 7.79 -14.37
N GLY A 266 5.00 8.14 -13.09
CA GLY A 266 5.24 9.51 -12.65
C GLY A 266 4.01 10.39 -12.50
N GLN A 267 2.81 9.80 -12.31
CA GLN A 267 1.60 10.55 -12.00
C GLN A 267 1.46 10.73 -10.49
N LEU A 268 1.32 11.96 -10.02
CA LEU A 268 0.99 12.26 -8.64
C LEU A 268 -0.52 12.26 -8.45
N ARG A 269 -0.99 11.50 -7.43
CA ARG A 269 -2.40 11.37 -7.06
C ARG A 269 -2.59 11.73 -5.60
N ASN A 270 -3.64 12.47 -5.29
CA ASN A 270 -3.97 12.87 -3.92
C ASN A 270 -4.88 11.85 -3.19
N CYS A 271 -5.50 10.92 -3.91
CA CYS A 271 -6.35 9.86 -3.37
C CYS A 271 -6.24 8.57 -4.20
N LEU A 272 -6.43 7.42 -3.54
CA LEU A 272 -6.52 6.12 -4.21
C LEU A 272 -7.65 6.09 -5.25
N PHE A 273 -8.76 6.74 -4.93
CA PHE A 273 -9.99 6.75 -5.74
C PHE A 273 -10.12 7.97 -6.65
N SER A 274 -9.14 8.87 -6.69
CA SER A 274 -9.16 10.00 -7.63
C SER A 274 -8.93 9.51 -9.05
N ASN A 275 -9.61 10.11 -10.02
CA ASN A 275 -9.29 9.98 -11.44
C ASN A 275 -8.37 11.10 -11.92
N GLU A 276 -8.16 12.14 -11.10
CA GLU A 276 -7.25 13.24 -11.41
C GLU A 276 -5.80 12.85 -11.10
N GLU A 277 -4.92 13.19 -12.02
CA GLU A 277 -3.49 12.92 -11.97
C GLU A 277 -2.70 14.18 -12.34
N THR A 278 -1.53 14.37 -11.71
CA THR A 278 -0.59 15.43 -12.05
C THR A 278 0.68 14.81 -12.61
N ASP A 279 1.01 15.12 -13.86
CA ASP A 279 2.14 14.52 -14.58
C ASP A 279 3.48 15.15 -14.13
N LEU A 280 4.21 14.46 -13.26
CA LEU A 280 5.56 14.83 -12.84
C LEU A 280 6.63 14.35 -13.84
N ARG A 281 6.37 13.27 -14.59
CA ARG A 281 7.32 12.73 -15.57
C ARG A 281 7.63 13.75 -16.66
N THR A 282 6.61 14.43 -17.18
CA THR A 282 6.81 15.47 -18.19
C THR A 282 7.70 16.59 -17.67
N ILE A 283 7.56 17.00 -16.40
CA ILE A 283 8.43 18.00 -15.77
C ILE A 283 9.86 17.46 -15.66
N LEU A 284 10.04 16.24 -15.12
CA LEU A 284 11.34 15.60 -14.95
C LEU A 284 12.13 15.50 -16.25
N ARG A 285 11.46 15.14 -17.34
CA ARG A 285 12.06 14.87 -18.66
C ARG A 285 12.10 16.08 -19.58
N ASN A 286 11.66 17.26 -19.10
CA ASN A 286 11.74 18.48 -19.90
C ASN A 286 13.17 18.98 -20.03
N GLY A 287 13.78 18.74 -21.18
CA GLY A 287 15.18 19.16 -21.47
C GLY A 287 15.39 20.68 -21.60
N ARG A 288 14.30 21.48 -21.59
CA ARG A 288 14.38 22.95 -21.66
C ARG A 288 14.48 23.59 -20.27
N LEU A 289 14.13 22.87 -19.21
CA LEU A 289 14.16 23.35 -17.83
C LEU A 289 15.49 22.99 -17.17
N SER A 290 16.03 23.93 -16.43
CA SER A 290 17.12 23.67 -15.48
C SER A 290 16.64 22.78 -14.33
N GLU A 291 17.56 22.16 -13.61
CA GLU A 291 17.21 21.32 -12.45
C GLU A 291 16.50 22.10 -11.33
N SER A 292 16.82 23.39 -11.16
CA SER A 292 16.13 24.27 -10.21
C SER A 292 14.70 24.58 -10.64
N GLU A 293 14.44 24.80 -11.91
CA GLU A 293 13.08 25.01 -12.45
C GLU A 293 12.24 23.75 -12.34
N LYS A 294 12.79 22.58 -12.70
CA LYS A 294 12.11 21.29 -12.50
C LYS A 294 11.72 21.08 -11.03
N ARG A 295 12.64 21.36 -10.10
CA ARG A 295 12.38 21.27 -8.66
C ARG A 295 11.22 22.19 -8.25
N ALA A 296 11.24 23.44 -8.69
CA ALA A 296 10.19 24.43 -8.39
C ALA A 296 8.83 23.98 -8.93
N ASP A 297 8.78 23.48 -10.17
CA ASP A 297 7.56 23.01 -10.81
C ASP A 297 7.00 21.75 -10.13
N ILE A 298 7.86 20.81 -9.70
CA ILE A 298 7.43 19.64 -8.93
C ILE A 298 6.86 20.06 -7.57
N ILE A 299 7.50 20.98 -6.84
CA ILE A 299 6.98 21.52 -5.58
C ILE A 299 5.60 22.15 -5.79
N LYS A 300 5.43 22.95 -6.83
CA LYS A 300 4.15 23.55 -7.20
C LYS A 300 3.09 22.48 -7.51
N ALA A 301 3.47 21.44 -8.25
CA ALA A 301 2.59 20.30 -8.57
C ALA A 301 2.10 19.57 -7.30
N PHE A 302 2.98 19.29 -6.34
CA PHE A 302 2.59 18.75 -5.03
C PHE A 302 1.59 19.66 -4.32
N GLY A 303 1.87 20.95 -4.25
CA GLY A 303 0.99 21.94 -3.60
C GLY A 303 -0.41 21.98 -4.23
N LEU A 304 -0.51 21.96 -5.56
CA LEU A 304 -1.78 21.96 -6.28
C LEU A 304 -2.55 20.66 -6.06
N SER A 305 -1.88 19.51 -6.19
CA SER A 305 -2.48 18.19 -5.96
C SER A 305 -3.04 18.06 -4.54
N VAL A 306 -2.30 18.53 -3.53
CA VAL A 306 -2.75 18.51 -2.13
C VAL A 306 -3.97 19.41 -1.93
N LYS A 307 -3.98 20.63 -2.47
CA LYS A 307 -5.11 21.55 -2.37
C LYS A 307 -6.39 21.03 -3.04
N ALA A 308 -6.25 20.24 -4.10
CA ALA A 308 -7.37 19.62 -4.81
C ALA A 308 -7.92 18.36 -4.11
N LYS A 309 -7.31 17.92 -2.99
CA LYS A 309 -7.78 16.73 -2.28
C LYS A 309 -9.16 16.94 -1.67
N LEU A 310 -10.05 15.99 -1.92
CA LEU A 310 -11.43 16.01 -1.41
C LEU A 310 -11.50 15.59 0.07
N PRO A 311 -12.59 15.89 0.79
CA PRO A 311 -12.77 15.50 2.20
C PRO A 311 -12.84 13.99 2.37
N GLY A 312 -13.35 13.26 1.36
CA GLY A 312 -13.48 11.81 1.34
C GLY A 312 -13.42 11.23 -0.06
N HIS A 313 -13.34 9.92 -0.16
CA HIS A 313 -13.26 9.20 -1.43
C HIS A 313 -14.60 9.02 -2.15
N GLY A 314 -15.72 9.32 -1.48
CA GLY A 314 -17.05 9.28 -2.09
C GLY A 314 -17.62 7.89 -2.41
N ILE A 315 -16.98 6.78 -2.02
CA ILE A 315 -17.46 5.40 -2.34
C ILE A 315 -18.94 5.17 -1.98
N ASN A 316 -19.42 5.86 -0.95
CA ASN A 316 -20.80 5.73 -0.48
C ASN A 316 -21.77 6.71 -1.15
N ASN A 317 -21.30 7.56 -2.06
CA ASN A 317 -22.13 8.47 -2.81
C ASN A 317 -22.71 7.78 -4.05
N PRO A 318 -23.97 8.09 -4.44
CA PRO A 318 -24.59 7.54 -5.66
C PRO A 318 -23.78 7.82 -6.93
N ASP A 319 -23.08 8.96 -6.97
CA ASP A 319 -22.30 9.42 -8.14
C ASP A 319 -20.84 8.94 -8.11
N PHE A 320 -20.51 7.97 -7.25
CA PHE A 320 -19.14 7.46 -7.18
C PHE A 320 -18.74 6.78 -8.50
N VAL A 321 -17.64 7.27 -9.07
CA VAL A 321 -17.00 6.69 -10.24
C VAL A 321 -15.69 6.05 -9.82
N LYS A 322 -15.56 4.74 -10.03
CA LYS A 322 -14.32 4.04 -9.72
C LYS A 322 -13.16 4.55 -10.59
N PRO A 323 -11.91 4.48 -10.09
CA PRO A 323 -10.74 4.83 -10.88
C PRO A 323 -10.62 4.01 -12.16
N VAL A 324 -10.20 4.66 -13.24
CA VAL A 324 -9.91 4.00 -14.52
C VAL A 324 -8.68 3.08 -14.39
N ARG A 325 -7.69 3.50 -13.59
CA ARG A 325 -6.49 2.68 -13.35
C ARG A 325 -6.80 1.54 -12.39
N PRO A 326 -6.35 0.30 -12.68
CA PRO A 326 -6.42 -0.81 -11.71
C PRO A 326 -5.49 -0.55 -10.51
N MET A 327 -5.75 -1.25 -9.41
CA MET A 327 -4.97 -1.14 -8.17
C MET A 327 -3.45 -1.29 -8.42
N SER A 328 -3.05 -2.23 -9.27
CA SER A 328 -1.64 -2.49 -9.59
C SER A 328 -0.93 -1.32 -10.26
N ALA A 329 -1.65 -0.48 -11.00
CA ALA A 329 -1.08 0.70 -11.67
C ALA A 329 -1.13 1.98 -10.80
N ILE A 330 -1.91 1.95 -9.70
CA ILE A 330 -1.95 3.06 -8.73
C ILE A 330 -0.94 2.85 -7.61
N GLY A 331 -0.74 1.62 -7.21
CA GLY A 331 0.04 1.22 -6.04
C GLY A 331 -0.80 1.15 -4.77
N GLY A 332 -1.10 -0.06 -4.33
CA GLY A 332 -1.94 -0.41 -3.18
C GLY A 332 -1.24 -0.32 -1.83
#